data_50e90f31de52898f2666e8d47d028ccf
#
_entry.id   50e90f31de52898f2666e8d47d028ccf
#
_cell.length_a   1.000
_cell.length_b   1.000
_cell.length_c   1.000
_cell.angle_alpha   90.00
_cell.angle_beta   90.00
_cell.angle_gamma   90.00
#
_symmetry.space_group_name_H-M   'P 1'
#
loop_
_entity.id
_entity.type
_entity.pdbx_description
1 polymer ?
#
loop_
_entity_poly.entity_id
_entity_poly.type
_entity_poly.pdbx_seq_one_letter_code
_entity_poly.pdbx_strand_id
1 'polypeptide(L)'
;KIRVLFDGKGFDRYKMMVDDKLVDTGPIVQGDYPIEIVGEDAKKVADAIIKGKRLVVQGPTGENITRISLAGSSAALRYIDQKQDRAGTATALVARGKRAFQPTMAELPMVVVDQWETSKLVPEAGALVALAEDSKCKEDRYGLVEDQAYPLGKRGDVYRALVLISCGSGAYNFTSAPYVGEYRKDDSAGWTFTPARFDRQPSWGGEGNQPLLVNVGWDEQDQTLSSFGKGRGLGDCGSAENYIWDGKIFRLIDASAMHECRGAYQWITIWRAQYRKADQAATTGK
;
A
#
# COMPACT_ATOMS: atom_id res chain seq x y z
N LYS A 1 -2.07 -11.40 18.71
CA LYS A 1 -3.28 -10.63 18.38
C LYS A 1 -3.98 -11.27 17.19
N ILE A 2 -5.29 -11.49 17.30
CA ILE A 2 -6.15 -11.99 16.22
C ILE A 2 -7.24 -10.96 16.00
N ARG A 3 -7.53 -10.66 14.75
CA ARG A 3 -8.60 -9.75 14.33
C ARG A 3 -9.52 -10.46 13.37
N VAL A 4 -10.83 -10.30 13.56
CA VAL A 4 -11.84 -10.84 12.65
C VAL A 4 -12.63 -9.68 12.09
N LEU A 5 -12.65 -9.60 10.76
CA LEU A 5 -13.35 -8.59 9.99
C LEU A 5 -14.64 -9.20 9.44
N PHE A 6 -15.76 -8.55 9.69
CA PHE A 6 -17.09 -8.87 9.13
C PHE A 6 -18.02 -7.68 9.34
N ASP A 7 -19.15 -7.67 8.65
CA ASP A 7 -20.19 -6.69 8.95
C ASP A 7 -20.89 -7.09 10.27
N GLY A 8 -20.48 -6.45 11.37
CA GLY A 8 -20.97 -6.73 12.73
C GLY A 8 -22.29 -6.06 13.06
N LYS A 9 -22.99 -5.44 12.09
CA LYS A 9 -24.26 -4.76 12.33
C LYS A 9 -25.34 -5.71 12.89
N GLY A 10 -25.96 -5.28 13.96
CA GLY A 10 -27.05 -6.03 14.60
C GLY A 10 -26.64 -7.02 15.68
N PHE A 11 -25.32 -7.13 15.97
CA PHE A 11 -24.80 -7.99 17.03
C PHE A 11 -23.99 -7.20 18.04
N ASP A 12 -24.17 -7.49 19.32
CA ASP A 12 -23.42 -6.89 20.44
C ASP A 12 -22.36 -7.84 21.02
N ARG A 13 -22.52 -9.13 20.81
CA ARG A 13 -21.61 -10.18 21.28
C ARG A 13 -21.41 -11.26 20.24
N TYR A 14 -20.26 -11.96 20.33
CA TYR A 14 -19.93 -13.11 19.50
C TYR A 14 -19.63 -14.36 20.33
N LYS A 15 -19.76 -15.51 19.68
CA LYS A 15 -19.18 -16.79 20.08
C LYS A 15 -18.30 -17.29 18.94
N MET A 16 -17.05 -17.62 19.22
CA MET A 16 -16.12 -18.18 18.24
C MET A 16 -16.00 -19.68 18.46
N MET A 17 -16.36 -20.45 17.44
CA MET A 17 -16.37 -21.90 17.47
C MET A 17 -15.32 -22.45 16.52
N VAL A 18 -14.54 -23.46 16.95
CA VAL A 18 -13.69 -24.25 16.09
C VAL A 18 -14.13 -25.70 16.18
N ASP A 19 -14.52 -26.30 15.04
CA ASP A 19 -15.08 -27.64 14.96
C ASP A 19 -16.16 -27.91 16.05
N ASP A 20 -17.10 -26.96 16.12
CA ASP A 20 -18.25 -26.96 17.04
C ASP A 20 -17.91 -26.84 18.54
N LYS A 21 -16.64 -26.50 18.88
CA LYS A 21 -16.21 -26.21 20.24
C LYS A 21 -16.04 -24.69 20.43
N LEU A 22 -16.60 -24.17 21.51
CA LEU A 22 -16.41 -22.76 21.89
C LEU A 22 -14.94 -22.53 22.26
N VAL A 23 -14.29 -21.60 21.58
CA VAL A 23 -12.88 -21.24 21.81
C VAL A 23 -12.70 -19.84 22.38
N ASP A 24 -13.63 -18.95 22.05
CA ASP A 24 -13.63 -17.58 22.56
C ASP A 24 -15.01 -16.92 22.46
N THR A 25 -15.25 -15.90 23.30
CA THR A 25 -16.49 -15.10 23.27
C THR A 25 -16.20 -13.71 23.83
N GLY A 26 -16.89 -12.70 23.33
CA GLY A 26 -16.70 -11.33 23.76
C GLY A 26 -17.70 -10.36 23.17
N PRO A 27 -17.52 -9.06 23.43
CA PRO A 27 -18.30 -8.01 22.79
C PRO A 27 -17.90 -7.84 21.33
N ILE A 28 -18.85 -7.41 20.51
CA ILE A 28 -18.60 -6.88 19.16
C ILE A 28 -18.49 -5.37 19.29
N VAL A 29 -17.36 -4.81 18.86
CA VAL A 29 -17.09 -3.37 18.89
C VAL A 29 -17.37 -2.80 17.52
N GLN A 30 -18.12 -1.69 17.46
CA GLN A 30 -18.29 -0.98 16.19
C GLN A 30 -16.97 -0.34 15.76
N GLY A 31 -16.55 -0.57 14.53
CA GLY A 31 -15.30 -0.05 13.99
C GLY A 31 -14.66 -1.03 13.01
N ASP A 32 -13.42 -0.72 12.61
CA ASP A 32 -12.66 -1.48 11.61
C ASP A 32 -12.40 -2.95 12.01
N TYR A 33 -12.43 -3.23 13.32
CA TYR A 33 -12.21 -4.58 13.86
C TYR A 33 -13.30 -4.92 14.88
N PRO A 34 -14.41 -5.48 14.44
CA PRO A 34 -15.50 -5.87 15.34
C PRO A 34 -15.05 -6.85 16.43
N ILE A 35 -14.08 -7.71 16.15
CA ILE A 35 -13.51 -8.62 17.13
C ILE A 35 -11.97 -8.45 17.12
N GLU A 36 -11.42 -8.16 18.29
CA GLU A 36 -9.99 -8.14 18.54
C GLU A 36 -9.66 -8.97 19.77
N ILE A 37 -8.87 -10.05 19.59
CA ILE A 37 -8.45 -10.97 20.64
C ILE A 37 -6.94 -10.78 20.86
N VAL A 38 -6.52 -10.60 22.10
CA VAL A 38 -5.13 -10.33 22.47
C VAL A 38 -4.63 -11.29 23.56
N GLY A 39 -3.33 -11.28 23.82
CA GLY A 39 -2.74 -12.01 24.94
C GLY A 39 -2.93 -13.54 24.88
N GLU A 40 -3.25 -14.14 26.02
CA GLU A 40 -3.39 -15.59 26.16
C GLU A 40 -4.63 -16.13 25.41
N ASP A 41 -5.71 -15.35 25.32
CA ASP A 41 -6.88 -15.79 24.57
C ASP A 41 -6.59 -15.87 23.06
N ALA A 42 -5.78 -14.96 22.52
CA ALA A 42 -5.30 -15.09 21.14
C ALA A 42 -4.46 -16.35 20.93
N LYS A 43 -3.68 -16.79 21.92
CA LYS A 43 -2.94 -18.06 21.84
C LYS A 43 -3.88 -19.27 21.86
N LYS A 44 -4.88 -19.28 22.73
CA LYS A 44 -5.90 -20.35 22.77
C LYS A 44 -6.62 -20.50 21.42
N VAL A 45 -7.04 -19.36 20.86
CA VAL A 45 -7.69 -19.35 19.54
C VAL A 45 -6.72 -19.83 18.45
N ALA A 46 -5.45 -19.38 18.46
CA ALA A 46 -4.45 -19.84 17.50
C ALA A 46 -4.21 -21.36 17.62
N ASP A 47 -4.12 -21.91 18.83
CA ASP A 47 -3.95 -23.35 19.08
C ASP A 47 -5.15 -24.18 18.58
N ALA A 48 -6.36 -23.63 18.67
CA ALA A 48 -7.54 -24.24 18.12
C ALA A 48 -7.55 -24.20 16.58
N ILE A 49 -7.22 -23.05 15.99
CA ILE A 49 -7.12 -22.85 14.53
C ILE A 49 -6.10 -23.82 13.89
N ILE A 50 -4.95 -24.02 14.52
CA ILE A 50 -3.89 -24.92 14.03
C ILE A 50 -4.38 -26.36 13.89
N LYS A 51 -5.27 -26.80 14.75
CA LYS A 51 -5.78 -28.19 14.82
C LYS A 51 -7.13 -28.36 14.18
N GLY A 52 -7.87 -27.24 13.97
CA GLY A 52 -9.25 -27.23 13.49
C GLY A 52 -9.36 -27.30 11.98
N LYS A 53 -10.56 -27.62 11.53
CA LYS A 53 -10.94 -27.65 10.12
C LYS A 53 -11.82 -26.47 9.73
N ARG A 54 -12.61 -25.95 10.66
CA ARG A 54 -13.61 -24.93 10.42
C ARG A 54 -13.71 -24.00 11.62
N LEU A 55 -13.68 -22.70 11.37
CA LEU A 55 -14.02 -21.65 12.35
C LEU A 55 -15.37 -21.06 11.98
N VAL A 56 -16.22 -20.87 12.98
CA VAL A 56 -17.52 -20.22 12.85
C VAL A 56 -17.61 -19.11 13.89
N VAL A 57 -17.97 -17.91 13.47
CA VAL A 57 -18.37 -16.83 14.38
C VAL A 57 -19.89 -16.83 14.42
N GLN A 58 -20.44 -16.88 15.63
CA GLN A 58 -21.88 -16.89 15.89
C GLN A 58 -22.28 -15.67 16.71
N GLY A 59 -23.50 -15.22 16.54
CA GLY A 59 -24.15 -14.26 17.42
C GLY A 59 -24.59 -14.89 18.75
N PRO A 60 -25.17 -14.08 19.65
CA PRO A 60 -25.57 -14.51 21.01
C PRO A 60 -26.54 -15.69 21.01
N THR A 61 -27.47 -15.75 20.06
CA THR A 61 -28.53 -16.78 19.97
C THR A 61 -28.09 -18.01 19.16
N GLY A 62 -26.84 -18.01 18.63
CA GLY A 62 -26.26 -19.13 17.90
C GLY A 62 -26.39 -19.04 16.38
N GLU A 63 -26.89 -17.94 15.85
CA GLU A 63 -26.91 -17.65 14.42
C GLU A 63 -25.49 -17.48 13.87
N ASN A 64 -25.23 -18.08 12.71
CA ASN A 64 -23.92 -17.97 12.09
C ASN A 64 -23.72 -16.61 11.42
N ILE A 65 -22.77 -15.84 11.90
CA ILE A 65 -22.33 -14.57 11.29
C ILE A 65 -21.41 -14.86 10.11
N THR A 66 -20.37 -15.69 10.33
CA THR A 66 -19.43 -16.07 9.26
C THR A 66 -18.84 -17.46 9.49
N ARG A 67 -18.37 -18.08 8.39
CA ARG A 67 -17.68 -19.36 8.41
C ARG A 67 -16.38 -19.27 7.62
N ILE A 68 -15.31 -19.78 8.20
CA ILE A 68 -13.97 -19.75 7.62
C ILE A 68 -13.40 -21.15 7.59
N SER A 69 -12.91 -21.58 6.42
CA SER A 69 -12.13 -22.81 6.31
C SER A 69 -10.76 -22.62 6.95
N LEU A 70 -10.35 -23.56 7.77
CA LEU A 70 -9.01 -23.57 8.39
C LEU A 70 -8.01 -24.43 7.61
N ALA A 71 -8.39 -24.93 6.42
CA ALA A 71 -7.48 -25.66 5.56
C ALA A 71 -6.25 -24.80 5.22
N GLY A 72 -5.05 -25.32 5.49
CA GLY A 72 -3.79 -24.59 5.28
C GLY A 72 -3.35 -23.68 6.44
N SER A 73 -4.19 -23.41 7.44
CA SER A 73 -3.85 -22.51 8.56
C SER A 73 -2.56 -22.92 9.29
N SER A 74 -2.41 -24.21 9.57
CA SER A 74 -1.19 -24.72 10.23
C SER A 74 0.06 -24.51 9.38
N ALA A 75 -0.03 -24.72 8.06
CA ALA A 75 1.09 -24.47 7.15
C ALA A 75 1.45 -22.98 7.07
N ALA A 76 0.44 -22.10 6.98
CA ALA A 76 0.65 -20.67 6.96
C ALA A 76 1.30 -20.17 8.27
N LEU A 77 0.82 -20.61 9.43
CA LEU A 77 1.38 -20.22 10.73
C LEU A 77 2.79 -20.78 10.93
N ARG A 78 3.09 -21.98 10.43
CA ARG A 78 4.45 -22.54 10.42
C ARG A 78 5.40 -21.72 9.55
N TYR A 79 4.94 -21.30 8.39
CA TYR A 79 5.71 -20.43 7.50
C TYR A 79 6.01 -19.07 8.18
N ILE A 80 5.03 -18.49 8.88
CA ILE A 80 5.22 -17.26 9.67
C ILE A 80 6.24 -17.48 10.78
N ASP A 81 6.16 -18.58 11.53
CA ASP A 81 7.16 -18.93 12.55
C ASP A 81 8.58 -18.97 11.98
N GLN A 82 8.73 -19.58 10.79
CA GLN A 82 10.02 -19.67 10.10
C GLN A 82 10.54 -18.29 9.66
N LYS A 83 9.67 -17.48 9.03
CA LYS A 83 10.05 -16.15 8.54
C LYS A 83 10.38 -15.16 9.65
N GLN A 84 9.80 -15.35 10.82
CA GLN A 84 10.06 -14.54 12.02
C GLN A 84 11.15 -15.14 12.92
N ASP A 85 11.88 -16.15 12.48
CA ASP A 85 12.90 -16.90 13.22
C ASP A 85 12.39 -17.45 14.59
N ARG A 86 11.09 -17.71 14.69
CA ARG A 86 10.46 -18.28 15.89
C ARG A 86 10.43 -19.81 15.88
N ALA A 87 10.60 -20.45 14.73
CA ALA A 87 10.59 -21.89 14.63
C ALA A 87 11.63 -22.53 15.58
N GLY A 88 11.22 -23.52 16.34
CA GLY A 88 12.04 -24.17 17.37
C GLY A 88 12.11 -23.42 18.70
N THR A 89 11.43 -22.29 18.87
CA THR A 89 11.37 -21.51 20.11
C THR A 89 10.09 -21.77 20.90
N ALA A 90 10.07 -21.38 22.17
CA ALA A 90 8.86 -21.42 23.00
C ALA A 90 7.76 -20.46 22.52
N THR A 91 8.11 -19.44 21.73
CA THR A 91 7.19 -18.42 21.20
C THR A 91 6.60 -18.79 19.85
N ALA A 92 7.07 -19.87 19.21
CA ALA A 92 6.49 -20.36 17.96
C ALA A 92 5.03 -20.76 18.14
N LEU A 93 4.21 -20.51 17.13
CA LEU A 93 2.79 -20.92 17.14
C LEU A 93 2.64 -22.41 16.83
N VAL A 94 3.34 -22.90 15.81
CA VAL A 94 3.24 -24.29 15.34
C VAL A 94 4.53 -25.08 15.63
N ALA A 95 5.66 -24.57 15.18
CA ALA A 95 6.96 -25.24 15.27
C ALA A 95 7.64 -24.98 16.65
N ARG A 96 6.96 -25.27 17.74
CA ARG A 96 7.44 -25.01 19.11
C ARG A 96 8.67 -25.84 19.45
N GLY A 97 9.57 -25.24 20.24
CA GLY A 97 10.79 -25.88 20.75
C GLY A 97 11.37 -25.13 21.94
N LYS A 98 12.60 -25.49 22.33
CA LYS A 98 13.26 -24.94 23.53
C LYS A 98 14.28 -23.83 23.21
N ARG A 99 14.51 -23.51 21.94
CA ARG A 99 15.45 -22.45 21.55
C ARG A 99 14.98 -21.11 22.11
N ALA A 100 15.89 -20.33 22.66
CA ALA A 100 15.57 -18.97 23.07
C ALA A 100 15.19 -18.13 21.84
N PHE A 101 14.14 -17.34 21.96
CA PHE A 101 13.74 -16.38 20.94
C PHE A 101 14.38 -15.04 21.23
N GLN A 102 15.15 -14.56 20.28
CA GLN A 102 15.63 -13.18 20.25
C GLN A 102 14.93 -12.49 19.09
N PRO A 103 14.05 -11.49 19.35
CA PRO A 103 13.40 -10.77 18.28
C PRO A 103 14.44 -9.98 17.49
N THR A 104 14.69 -10.39 16.28
CA THR A 104 15.45 -9.61 15.30
C THR A 104 14.46 -8.73 14.56
N MET A 105 14.48 -7.44 14.79
CA MET A 105 13.81 -6.50 13.89
C MET A 105 14.64 -6.43 12.61
N ALA A 106 14.06 -6.87 11.50
CA ALA A 106 14.68 -6.66 10.21
C ALA A 106 14.84 -5.14 10.00
N GLU A 107 16.04 -4.70 9.67
CA GLU A 107 16.26 -3.33 9.27
C GLU A 107 15.47 -3.07 7.98
N LEU A 108 14.67 -2.02 7.99
CA LEU A 108 13.96 -1.60 6.79
C LEU A 108 14.95 -0.99 5.80
N PRO A 109 14.78 -1.23 4.50
CA PRO A 109 15.54 -0.52 3.48
C PRO A 109 15.47 0.99 3.69
N MET A 110 16.58 1.68 3.48
CA MET A 110 16.68 3.13 3.64
C MET A 110 16.77 3.80 2.28
N VAL A 111 15.81 4.67 1.98
CA VAL A 111 15.83 5.55 0.82
C VAL A 111 16.47 6.87 1.21
N VAL A 112 17.47 7.30 0.47
CA VAL A 112 18.10 8.62 0.63
C VAL A 112 17.53 9.55 -0.43
N VAL A 113 16.92 10.66 0.02
CA VAL A 113 16.26 11.65 -0.84
C VAL A 113 17.19 12.84 -1.06
N ASP A 114 17.55 13.08 -2.30
CA ASP A 114 18.27 14.30 -2.69
C ASP A 114 17.39 15.53 -2.44
N GLN A 115 17.95 16.53 -1.77
CA GLN A 115 17.23 17.79 -1.55
C GLN A 115 17.38 18.71 -2.76
N TRP A 116 16.26 19.14 -3.28
CA TRP A 116 16.15 20.19 -4.27
C TRP A 116 15.58 21.44 -3.59
N GLU A 117 15.98 22.61 -4.07
CA GLU A 117 15.40 23.85 -3.60
C GLU A 117 13.91 23.92 -3.97
N THR A 118 13.10 24.48 -3.07
CA THR A 118 11.67 24.66 -3.34
C THR A 118 11.46 25.53 -4.57
N SER A 119 10.53 25.15 -5.42
CA SER A 119 10.09 25.90 -6.59
C SER A 119 8.57 25.85 -6.68
N LYS A 120 7.97 26.86 -7.28
CA LYS A 120 6.54 26.86 -7.63
C LYS A 120 6.34 26.76 -9.15
N LEU A 121 7.43 26.64 -9.92
CA LEU A 121 7.36 26.58 -11.37
C LEU A 121 6.84 25.22 -11.82
N VAL A 122 5.77 25.25 -12.59
CA VAL A 122 5.15 24.08 -13.23
C VAL A 122 4.86 24.41 -14.70
N PRO A 123 4.68 23.40 -15.55
CA PRO A 123 4.23 23.60 -16.92
C PRO A 123 2.88 24.30 -16.99
N GLU A 124 2.71 25.18 -17.96
CA GLU A 124 1.43 25.81 -18.24
C GLU A 124 0.43 24.82 -18.88
N ALA A 125 -0.85 25.16 -18.85
CA ALA A 125 -1.92 24.29 -19.36
C ALA A 125 -1.73 23.86 -20.81
N GLY A 126 -1.22 24.76 -21.67
CA GLY A 126 -0.92 24.45 -23.08
C GLY A 126 0.12 23.33 -23.23
N ALA A 127 1.15 23.30 -22.40
CA ALA A 127 2.16 22.25 -22.41
C ALA A 127 1.58 20.89 -21.95
N LEU A 128 0.65 20.90 -20.98
CA LEU A 128 -0.04 19.68 -20.56
C LEU A 128 -0.93 19.11 -21.65
N VAL A 129 -1.67 19.98 -22.34
CA VAL A 129 -2.50 19.57 -23.49
C VAL A 129 -1.65 18.96 -24.59
N ALA A 130 -0.52 19.59 -24.96
CA ALA A 130 0.40 19.06 -25.97
C ALA A 130 0.97 17.70 -25.56
N LEU A 131 1.39 17.54 -24.30
CA LEU A 131 1.87 16.26 -23.77
C LEU A 131 0.78 15.18 -23.83
N ALA A 132 -0.45 15.53 -23.46
CA ALA A 132 -1.56 14.61 -23.47
C ALA A 132 -1.87 14.10 -24.89
N GLU A 133 -1.85 14.98 -25.89
CA GLU A 133 -2.05 14.64 -27.31
C GLU A 133 -0.95 13.73 -27.87
N ASP A 134 0.29 13.86 -27.36
CA ASP A 134 1.42 12.99 -27.75
C ASP A 134 1.50 11.71 -26.92
N SER A 135 0.72 11.61 -25.86
CA SER A 135 0.74 10.47 -24.94
C SER A 135 -0.07 9.29 -25.46
N LYS A 136 0.22 8.09 -24.93
CA LYS A 136 -0.60 6.89 -25.16
C LYS A 136 -1.98 6.97 -24.53
N CYS A 137 -2.24 7.96 -23.68
CA CYS A 137 -3.52 8.18 -23.02
C CYS A 137 -4.53 8.96 -23.86
N LYS A 138 -4.12 9.45 -25.04
CA LYS A 138 -4.94 10.31 -25.90
C LYS A 138 -6.35 9.76 -26.16
N GLU A 139 -6.47 8.47 -26.44
CA GLU A 139 -7.74 7.83 -26.82
C GLU A 139 -8.60 7.47 -25.61
N ASP A 140 -8.00 7.38 -24.40
CA ASP A 140 -8.66 6.94 -23.17
C ASP A 140 -9.12 8.10 -22.27
N ARG A 141 -9.01 9.33 -22.74
CA ARG A 141 -9.34 10.54 -21.97
C ARG A 141 -10.84 10.78 -21.92
N TYR A 142 -11.49 10.26 -20.91
CA TYR A 142 -12.90 10.53 -20.60
C TYR A 142 -13.00 11.51 -19.43
N GLY A 143 -13.02 12.75 -19.68
CA GLY A 143 -13.43 14.00 -19.03
C GLY A 143 -13.67 14.13 -17.51
N LEU A 144 -13.36 13.15 -16.68
CA LEU A 144 -13.65 13.20 -15.24
C LEU A 144 -12.45 13.59 -14.36
N VAL A 145 -11.24 13.52 -14.88
CA VAL A 145 -10.02 13.91 -14.16
C VAL A 145 -9.21 14.83 -15.04
N GLU A 146 -8.84 15.98 -14.50
CA GLU A 146 -8.00 16.96 -15.19
C GLU A 146 -6.52 16.55 -15.09
N ASP A 147 -5.74 16.95 -16.10
CA ASP A 147 -4.29 16.85 -16.07
C ASP A 147 -3.74 17.77 -14.96
N GLN A 148 -2.75 17.31 -14.25
CA GLN A 148 -2.21 18.01 -13.09
C GLN A 148 -0.69 18.15 -13.18
N ALA A 149 -0.16 19.23 -12.63
CA ALA A 149 1.28 19.46 -12.52
C ALA A 149 1.64 19.97 -11.13
N TYR A 150 2.72 19.41 -10.56
CA TYR A 150 3.21 19.72 -9.23
C TYR A 150 4.71 19.98 -9.25
N PRO A 151 5.23 20.98 -8.52
CA PRO A 151 6.64 21.25 -8.51
C PRO A 151 7.41 20.15 -7.74
N LEU A 152 8.48 19.63 -8.34
CA LEU A 152 9.43 18.72 -7.68
C LEU A 152 10.66 19.47 -7.15
N GLY A 153 10.81 20.75 -7.47
CA GLY A 153 11.91 21.59 -7.02
C GLY A 153 12.83 22.08 -8.14
N LYS A 154 13.91 22.75 -7.76
CA LYS A 154 14.95 23.24 -8.66
C LYS A 154 16.35 22.95 -8.14
N ARG A 155 17.32 22.86 -9.06
CA ARG A 155 18.75 22.78 -8.78
C ARG A 155 19.49 23.66 -9.78
N GLY A 156 20.02 24.80 -9.30
CA GLY A 156 20.54 25.84 -10.19
C GLY A 156 19.44 26.33 -11.14
N ASP A 157 19.70 26.29 -12.44
CA ASP A 157 18.77 26.72 -13.48
C ASP A 157 17.86 25.60 -14.02
N VAL A 158 17.92 24.41 -13.42
CA VAL A 158 17.09 23.25 -13.78
C VAL A 158 15.90 23.17 -12.82
N TYR A 159 14.69 23.15 -13.37
CA TYR A 159 13.41 22.98 -12.66
C TYR A 159 12.80 21.64 -13.04
N ARG A 160 12.17 20.98 -12.09
CA ARG A 160 11.40 19.75 -12.33
C ARG A 160 10.00 19.82 -11.80
N ALA A 161 9.09 19.18 -12.51
CA ALA A 161 7.69 19.05 -12.15
C ALA A 161 7.23 17.60 -12.36
N LEU A 162 6.39 17.10 -11.44
CA LEU A 162 5.55 15.94 -11.67
C LEU A 162 4.37 16.36 -12.52
N VAL A 163 4.11 15.64 -13.60
CA VAL A 163 2.94 15.84 -14.44
C VAL A 163 2.14 14.54 -14.46
N LEU A 164 0.84 14.64 -14.21
CA LEU A 164 -0.10 13.53 -14.19
C LEU A 164 -1.09 13.74 -15.33
N ILE A 165 -0.96 12.95 -16.38
CA ILE A 165 -1.87 12.98 -17.54
C ILE A 165 -3.00 11.97 -17.29
N SER A 166 -4.24 12.43 -17.39
CA SER A 166 -5.42 11.56 -17.28
C SER A 166 -5.39 10.49 -18.37
N CYS A 167 -5.56 9.22 -17.98
CA CYS A 167 -5.38 8.06 -18.85
C CYS A 167 -6.51 7.02 -18.67
N GLY A 168 -7.74 7.50 -18.64
CA GLY A 168 -8.92 6.67 -18.55
C GLY A 168 -9.53 6.57 -17.15
N SER A 169 -10.74 6.07 -17.11
CA SER A 169 -11.50 5.86 -15.88
C SER A 169 -12.42 4.65 -15.97
N GLY A 170 -12.52 3.93 -14.87
CA GLY A 170 -13.57 2.96 -14.61
C GLY A 170 -14.61 3.54 -13.63
N ALA A 171 -15.50 2.70 -13.14
CA ALA A 171 -16.56 3.12 -12.22
C ALA A 171 -16.05 3.71 -10.88
N TYR A 172 -14.83 3.35 -10.46
CA TYR A 172 -14.24 3.72 -9.17
C TYR A 172 -12.70 3.79 -9.20
N ASN A 173 -12.08 3.58 -10.34
CA ASN A 173 -10.66 3.72 -10.57
C ASN A 173 -10.43 4.75 -11.68
N PHE A 174 -9.66 5.78 -11.37
CA PHE A 174 -9.22 6.79 -12.33
C PHE A 174 -7.73 6.60 -12.53
N THR A 175 -7.28 6.49 -13.77
CA THR A 175 -5.87 6.24 -14.08
C THR A 175 -5.19 7.51 -14.56
N SER A 176 -3.93 7.66 -14.17
CA SER A 176 -3.06 8.75 -14.60
C SER A 176 -1.70 8.22 -15.01
N ALA A 177 -1.18 8.71 -16.12
CA ALA A 177 0.17 8.46 -16.57
C ALA A 177 1.10 9.53 -15.97
N PRO A 178 2.08 9.16 -15.12
CA PRO A 178 3.01 10.10 -14.53
C PRO A 178 4.19 10.40 -15.46
N TYR A 179 4.52 11.68 -15.59
CA TYR A 179 5.69 12.19 -16.28
C TYR A 179 6.52 13.08 -15.37
N VAL A 180 7.80 13.19 -15.65
CA VAL A 180 8.69 14.21 -15.09
C VAL A 180 8.98 15.23 -16.19
N GLY A 181 8.55 16.47 -15.96
CA GLY A 181 8.92 17.62 -16.75
C GLY A 181 10.25 18.21 -16.26
N GLU A 182 11.12 18.58 -17.19
CA GLU A 182 12.33 19.35 -16.94
C GLU A 182 12.31 20.64 -17.76
N TYR A 183 12.62 21.75 -17.10
CA TYR A 183 12.76 23.07 -17.70
C TYR A 183 14.10 23.68 -17.32
N ARG A 184 14.79 24.29 -18.29
CA ARG A 184 16.05 25.02 -18.10
C ARG A 184 15.86 26.48 -18.50
N LYS A 185 16.30 27.41 -17.65
CA LYS A 185 16.10 28.83 -17.92
C LYS A 185 16.79 29.34 -19.18
N ASP A 186 17.89 28.74 -19.54
CA ASP A 186 18.73 29.10 -20.68
C ASP A 186 18.33 28.35 -21.98
N ASP A 187 17.34 27.45 -21.89
CA ASP A 187 16.86 26.67 -23.01
C ASP A 187 15.57 27.23 -23.60
N SER A 188 15.59 27.57 -24.89
CA SER A 188 14.41 28.06 -25.61
C SER A 188 13.39 26.94 -25.92
N ALA A 189 13.73 25.67 -25.69
CA ALA A 189 12.85 24.53 -25.97
C ALA A 189 11.66 24.43 -25.01
N GLY A 190 11.70 25.15 -23.87
CA GLY A 190 10.64 25.10 -22.87
C GLY A 190 10.69 23.80 -22.02
N TRP A 191 9.52 23.30 -21.64
CA TRP A 191 9.39 22.05 -20.89
C TRP A 191 9.61 20.83 -21.78
N THR A 192 10.46 19.90 -21.32
CA THR A 192 10.63 18.57 -21.92
C THR A 192 10.06 17.52 -20.95
N PHE A 193 9.39 16.50 -21.47
CA PHE A 193 8.69 15.51 -20.64
C PHE A 193 9.23 14.11 -20.92
N THR A 194 9.42 13.35 -19.85
CA THR A 194 9.77 11.93 -19.91
C THR A 194 8.85 11.13 -18.97
N PRO A 195 8.46 9.89 -19.34
CA PRO A 195 7.71 9.04 -18.42
C PRO A 195 8.43 8.93 -17.06
N ALA A 196 7.69 9.07 -15.98
CA ALA A 196 8.25 8.97 -14.64
C ALA A 196 8.85 7.57 -14.41
N ARG A 197 10.00 7.53 -13.76
CA ARG A 197 10.71 6.29 -13.47
C ARG A 197 10.46 5.87 -12.03
N PHE A 198 10.27 4.57 -11.84
CA PHE A 198 10.06 3.94 -10.54
C PHE A 198 11.13 2.87 -10.30
N ASP A 199 11.60 2.70 -9.07
CA ASP A 199 12.46 1.57 -8.70
C ASP A 199 11.69 0.25 -8.68
N ARG A 200 10.39 0.34 -8.35
CA ARG A 200 9.42 -0.75 -8.50
C ARG A 200 8.20 -0.21 -9.22
N GLN A 201 7.89 -0.84 -10.34
CA GLN A 201 6.76 -0.42 -11.15
C GLN A 201 5.44 -0.48 -10.37
N PRO A 202 4.54 0.50 -10.56
CA PRO A 202 3.20 0.44 -10.02
C PRO A 202 2.46 -0.84 -10.44
N SER A 203 1.63 -1.38 -9.55
CA SER A 203 0.89 -2.64 -9.77
C SER A 203 -0.07 -2.57 -10.96
N TRP A 204 -0.52 -1.38 -11.32
CA TRP A 204 -1.37 -1.10 -12.47
C TRP A 204 -0.50 -0.54 -13.60
N GLY A 205 0.10 -1.41 -14.38
CA GLY A 205 0.91 -0.99 -15.53
C GLY A 205 0.08 -0.81 -16.79
N GLY A 206 0.44 0.18 -17.62
CA GLY A 206 -0.08 0.34 -18.97
C GLY A 206 0.67 -0.51 -20.00
N GLU A 207 0.21 -0.52 -21.25
CA GLU A 207 0.90 -1.17 -22.35
C GLU A 207 2.29 -0.56 -22.60
N GLY A 208 3.26 -1.39 -22.93
CA GLY A 208 4.61 -0.97 -23.35
C GLY A 208 5.43 -0.27 -22.24
N ASN A 209 5.36 -0.74 -21.01
CA ASN A 209 6.11 -0.20 -19.85
C ASN A 209 5.73 1.25 -19.46
N GLN A 210 4.62 1.80 -19.93
CA GLN A 210 4.09 3.06 -19.43
C GLN A 210 3.61 2.84 -17.98
N PRO A 211 4.16 3.51 -16.96
CA PRO A 211 3.61 3.43 -15.62
C PRO A 211 2.22 4.08 -15.60
N LEU A 212 1.27 3.42 -14.95
CA LEU A 212 -0.05 3.99 -14.65
C LEU A 212 -0.27 3.97 -13.16
N LEU A 213 -0.81 5.05 -12.66
CA LEU A 213 -1.22 5.21 -11.26
C LEU A 213 -2.75 5.25 -11.20
N VAL A 214 -3.32 4.67 -10.16
CA VAL A 214 -4.77 4.61 -9.98
C VAL A 214 -5.16 5.45 -8.77
N ASN A 215 -6.21 6.29 -8.91
CA ASN A 215 -6.69 7.19 -7.86
C ASN A 215 -5.51 7.91 -7.20
N VAL A 216 -4.68 8.51 -8.03
CA VAL A 216 -3.39 9.09 -7.65
C VAL A 216 -3.58 10.26 -6.68
N GLY A 217 -2.69 10.32 -5.67
CA GLY A 217 -2.56 11.46 -4.76
C GLY A 217 -1.12 11.94 -4.71
N TRP A 218 -0.92 13.25 -4.60
CA TRP A 218 0.38 13.86 -4.43
C TRP A 218 0.41 14.70 -3.15
N ASP A 219 1.39 14.47 -2.30
CA ASP A 219 1.68 15.31 -1.15
C ASP A 219 2.92 16.15 -1.44
N GLU A 220 2.73 17.48 -1.56
CA GLU A 220 3.81 18.41 -1.86
C GLU A 220 4.78 18.59 -0.71
N GLN A 221 4.32 18.47 0.55
CA GLN A 221 5.14 18.67 1.72
C GLN A 221 6.16 17.54 1.88
N ASP A 222 5.72 16.32 1.75
CA ASP A 222 6.56 15.13 1.89
C ASP A 222 7.10 14.63 0.55
N GLN A 223 6.64 15.21 -0.57
CA GLN A 223 6.95 14.79 -1.94
C GLN A 223 6.67 13.29 -2.16
N THR A 224 5.51 12.87 -1.68
CA THR A 224 5.06 11.48 -1.81
C THR A 224 3.91 11.35 -2.81
N LEU A 225 3.99 10.30 -3.59
CA LEU A 225 3.05 9.96 -4.64
C LEU A 225 2.34 8.66 -4.25
N SER A 226 1.02 8.70 -4.12
CA SER A 226 0.21 7.53 -3.78
C SER A 226 -0.55 7.00 -4.99
N SER A 227 -0.74 5.68 -5.03
CA SER A 227 -1.60 4.97 -5.98
C SER A 227 -2.48 3.99 -5.22
N PHE A 228 -3.80 4.02 -5.48
CA PHE A 228 -4.76 3.17 -4.80
C PHE A 228 -5.76 2.57 -5.80
N GLY A 229 -5.51 1.34 -6.22
CA GLY A 229 -6.36 0.62 -7.15
C GLY A 229 -7.28 -0.38 -6.45
N LYS A 230 -8.59 -0.25 -6.63
CA LYS A 230 -9.58 -1.19 -6.11
C LYS A 230 -9.82 -2.31 -7.12
N GLY A 231 -9.82 -3.56 -6.67
CA GLY A 231 -10.21 -4.70 -7.50
C GLY A 231 -11.72 -4.77 -7.76
N ARG A 232 -12.52 -4.19 -6.84
CA ARG A 232 -13.97 -3.98 -7.00
C ARG A 232 -14.46 -2.80 -6.14
N GLY A 233 -15.69 -2.33 -6.39
CA GLY A 233 -16.26 -1.12 -5.77
C GLY A 233 -16.28 -1.12 -4.24
N LEU A 234 -16.38 -2.28 -3.57
CA LEU A 234 -16.33 -2.38 -2.12
C LEU A 234 -14.96 -2.00 -1.52
N GLY A 235 -13.87 -2.04 -2.33
CA GLY A 235 -12.53 -1.73 -1.84
C GLY A 235 -11.93 -2.76 -0.88
N ASP A 236 -12.45 -3.99 -0.89
CA ASP A 236 -11.97 -5.09 -0.05
C ASP A 236 -10.87 -5.93 -0.72
N CYS A 237 -10.40 -5.52 -1.88
CA CYS A 237 -9.26 -6.09 -2.61
C CYS A 237 -8.66 -5.05 -3.56
N GLY A 238 -7.39 -5.23 -3.89
CA GLY A 238 -6.63 -4.35 -4.77
C GLY A 238 -5.18 -4.17 -4.34
N SER A 239 -4.58 -3.05 -4.73
CA SER A 239 -3.23 -2.65 -4.32
C SER A 239 -3.17 -1.16 -3.95
N ALA A 240 -2.31 -0.83 -3.02
CA ALA A 240 -1.98 0.54 -2.63
C ALA A 240 -0.46 0.67 -2.51
N GLU A 241 0.08 1.71 -3.09
CA GLU A 241 1.51 2.01 -3.09
C GLU A 241 1.75 3.47 -2.77
N ASN A 242 2.82 3.72 -2.02
CA ASN A 242 3.33 5.05 -1.75
C ASN A 242 4.80 5.12 -2.19
N TYR A 243 5.11 6.14 -2.96
CA TYR A 243 6.44 6.41 -3.47
C TYR A 243 6.93 7.77 -2.98
N ILE A 244 8.22 7.90 -2.79
CA ILE A 244 8.87 9.19 -2.52
C ILE A 244 9.75 9.59 -3.71
N TRP A 245 9.76 10.88 -4.07
CA TRP A 245 10.67 11.42 -5.06
C TRP A 245 12.07 11.53 -4.46
N ASP A 246 13.05 10.78 -5.00
CA ASP A 246 14.45 10.81 -4.50
C ASP A 246 15.33 11.87 -5.16
N GLY A 247 14.74 12.71 -6.01
CA GLY A 247 15.46 13.69 -6.84
C GLY A 247 15.77 13.19 -8.26
N LYS A 248 15.49 11.90 -8.56
CA LYS A 248 15.75 11.28 -9.88
C LYS A 248 14.65 10.34 -10.34
N ILE A 249 14.11 9.55 -9.42
CA ILE A 249 13.07 8.56 -9.66
C ILE A 249 12.15 8.46 -8.44
N PHE A 250 11.00 7.85 -8.59
CA PHE A 250 10.10 7.51 -7.50
C PHE A 250 10.51 6.19 -6.85
N ARG A 251 10.75 6.21 -5.52
CA ARG A 251 11.14 5.06 -4.71
C ARG A 251 9.96 4.55 -3.90
N LEU A 252 9.67 3.26 -3.98
CA LEU A 252 8.61 2.65 -3.19
C LEU A 252 8.97 2.66 -1.70
N ILE A 253 8.12 3.29 -0.88
CA ILE A 253 8.31 3.37 0.58
C ILE A 253 7.28 2.55 1.36
N ASP A 254 6.08 2.36 0.82
CA ASP A 254 5.07 1.48 1.42
C ASP A 254 4.22 0.83 0.31
N ALA A 255 3.89 -0.44 0.48
CA ALA A 255 2.92 -1.11 -0.38
C ALA A 255 2.10 -2.11 0.41
N SER A 256 0.82 -2.15 0.11
CA SER A 256 -0.12 -3.15 0.61
C SER A 256 -0.97 -3.71 -0.52
N ALA A 257 -1.35 -4.98 -0.39
CA ALA A 257 -2.20 -5.63 -1.38
C ALA A 257 -3.15 -6.64 -0.72
N MET A 258 -4.29 -6.82 -1.36
CA MET A 258 -5.26 -7.88 -1.07
C MET A 258 -5.75 -8.42 -2.40
N HIS A 259 -5.28 -9.61 -2.77
CA HIS A 259 -5.61 -10.21 -4.07
C HIS A 259 -6.99 -10.88 -4.10
N GLU A 260 -7.55 -11.20 -2.94
CA GLU A 260 -8.85 -11.86 -2.83
C GLU A 260 -9.91 -10.94 -2.26
N CYS A 261 -11.00 -10.73 -3.01
CA CYS A 261 -12.12 -9.89 -2.65
C CYS A 261 -13.09 -10.64 -1.72
N ARG A 262 -12.78 -10.70 -0.42
CA ARG A 262 -13.53 -11.46 0.59
C ARG A 262 -13.93 -10.62 1.80
N GLY A 263 -14.14 -9.32 1.64
CA GLY A 263 -14.59 -8.42 2.70
C GLY A 263 -13.47 -7.96 3.64
N ALA A 264 -12.20 -8.08 3.27
CA ALA A 264 -11.07 -7.60 4.06
C ALA A 264 -10.78 -6.13 3.73
N TYR A 265 -11.06 -5.23 4.67
CA TYR A 265 -10.78 -3.78 4.49
C TYR A 265 -9.34 -3.40 4.84
N GLN A 266 -8.60 -4.27 5.53
CA GLN A 266 -7.18 -4.05 5.78
C GLN A 266 -6.35 -4.98 4.91
N TRP A 267 -5.58 -4.37 4.04
CA TRP A 267 -4.72 -5.08 3.11
C TRP A 267 -3.38 -5.44 3.77
N ILE A 268 -2.77 -6.48 3.28
CA ILE A 268 -1.50 -6.98 3.81
C ILE A 268 -0.38 -6.05 3.35
N THR A 269 0.39 -5.51 4.28
CA THR A 269 1.63 -4.79 3.94
C THR A 269 2.62 -5.77 3.33
N ILE A 270 3.02 -5.52 2.09
CA ILE A 270 3.94 -6.36 1.31
C ILE A 270 5.32 -5.72 1.13
N TRP A 271 5.43 -4.41 1.35
CA TRP A 271 6.68 -3.66 1.32
C TRP A 271 6.66 -2.52 2.31
N ARG A 272 7.81 -2.24 2.90
CA ARG A 272 8.03 -1.05 3.71
C ARG A 272 9.49 -0.64 3.65
N ALA A 273 9.76 0.66 3.51
CA ALA A 273 11.08 1.27 3.59
C ALA A 273 11.03 2.52 4.47
N GLN A 274 12.16 2.88 5.03
CA GLN A 274 12.37 4.19 5.66
C GLN A 274 12.95 5.14 4.65
N TYR A 275 12.82 6.44 4.87
CA TYR A 275 13.51 7.44 4.07
C TYR A 275 14.10 8.54 4.95
N ARG A 276 15.16 9.15 4.47
CA ARG A 276 15.78 10.33 5.06
C ARG A 276 16.25 11.28 3.97
N LYS A 277 16.21 12.56 4.27
CA LYS A 277 16.81 13.58 3.41
C LYS A 277 18.33 13.41 3.44
N ALA A 278 18.99 13.54 2.30
CA ALA A 278 20.45 13.57 2.25
C ALA A 278 20.93 14.77 3.09
N ASP A 279 21.93 14.56 3.93
CA ASP A 279 22.58 15.67 4.61
C ASP A 279 23.11 16.61 3.53
N GLN A 280 22.81 17.90 3.66
CA GLN A 280 23.48 18.90 2.83
C GLN A 280 24.96 18.83 3.22
N ALA A 281 25.73 18.06 2.43
CA ALA A 281 27.18 18.14 2.53
C ALA A 281 27.52 19.61 2.35
N ALA A 282 28.10 20.21 3.40
CA ALA A 282 28.60 21.55 3.36
C ALA A 282 29.43 21.70 2.07
N THR A 283 28.91 22.44 1.12
CA THR A 283 29.67 22.96 -0.01
C THR A 283 30.59 24.04 0.56
N THR A 284 31.55 23.59 1.37
CA THR A 284 32.72 24.41 1.70
C THR A 284 33.63 24.31 0.52
N GLY A 285 33.81 25.43 -0.12
CA GLY A 285 34.57 25.70 -1.30
C GLY A 285 35.98 25.07 -1.39
N LYS A 286 36.33 24.84 -2.57
CA LYS A 286 37.70 25.12 -3.06
C LYS A 286 37.59 25.74 -4.43
#